data_c95ed087e3720b9458a37c259285f3cb
#
_entry.id   c95ed087e3720b9458a37c259285f3cb
#
_cell.length_a   1.000
_cell.length_b   1.000
_cell.length_c   1.000
_cell.angle_alpha   90.00
_cell.angle_beta   90.00
_cell.angle_gamma   90.00
#
_symmetry.space_group_name_H-M   'P 1'
#
loop_
_entity.id
_entity.type
_entity.pdbx_description
1 polymer ?
#
loop_
_entity_poly.entity_id
_entity_poly.type
_entity_poly.pdbx_seq_one_letter_code
_entity_poly.pdbx_strand_id
1 'polypeptide(L)'
;MAKADKNNRIDRWLFKSEPDAFSWETLKSRGDRGEAWDGVRNYQARNNMRAMQVGDLGFFYHSNEGKEVVGIVEVVALAHPDPKDTTGQWECVDVKAVCDVPKPVTLAEVKVTPELAKMSLVTSMRLSVQPVTGDEWELICKMGGLDPRKLKPRGTKSA
;
A
#
# COMPACT_ATOMS: atom_id res chain seq x y z
N MET A 1 2.54 11.33 24.83
CA MET A 1 1.27 10.90 24.31
C MET A 1 1.06 9.44 24.35
N ALA A 2 0.35 9.06 25.30
CA ALA A 2 0.05 7.63 25.40
C ALA A 2 -0.68 7.11 24.18
N LYS A 3 -1.51 7.94 23.59
CA LYS A 3 -2.27 7.45 22.45
C LYS A 3 -1.40 7.23 21.23
N ALA A 4 -0.26 7.90 21.14
CA ALA A 4 0.65 7.63 20.06
C ALA A 4 1.17 6.20 20.16
N ASP A 5 1.38 5.73 21.36
CA ASP A 5 1.84 4.36 21.57
C ASP A 5 0.79 3.35 21.17
N LYS A 6 -0.47 3.63 21.50
CA LYS A 6 -1.55 2.73 21.14
C LYS A 6 -1.71 2.63 19.64
N ASN A 7 -1.41 3.69 18.94
CA ASN A 7 -1.63 3.76 17.51
C ASN A 7 -0.33 3.67 16.74
N ASN A 8 0.67 3.06 17.36
CA ASN A 8 1.97 2.94 16.73
C ASN A 8 2.04 1.90 15.64
N ARG A 9 1.02 1.05 15.55
CA ARG A 9 1.04 0.07 14.49
C ARG A 9 0.92 0.78 13.14
N ILE A 10 1.58 0.22 12.15
CA ILE A 10 1.44 0.70 10.79
C ILE A 10 0.04 0.32 10.30
N ASP A 11 -0.65 1.27 9.72
CA ASP A 11 -1.97 1.04 9.13
C ASP A 11 -2.07 1.61 7.73
N ARG A 12 -0.94 2.01 7.19
CA ARG A 12 -0.84 2.48 5.82
C ARG A 12 0.32 1.76 5.15
N TRP A 13 0.11 1.40 3.89
CA TRP A 13 1.02 0.49 3.19
C TRP A 13 1.27 0.97 1.78
N LEU A 14 2.18 0.32 1.08
CA LEU A 14 2.42 0.57 -0.34
C LEU A 14 2.58 -0.79 -1.01
N PHE A 15 1.85 -0.97 -2.10
CA PHE A 15 1.85 -2.20 -2.88
C PHE A 15 2.44 -1.91 -4.24
N LYS A 16 3.48 -2.63 -4.62
CA LYS A 16 4.11 -2.46 -5.92
C LYS A 16 3.58 -3.51 -6.89
N SER A 17 3.27 -3.07 -8.09
CA SER A 17 2.84 -3.97 -9.15
C SER A 17 3.41 -3.49 -10.47
N GLU A 18 3.89 -4.43 -11.29
CA GLU A 18 4.32 -4.08 -12.64
C GLU A 18 3.07 -3.92 -13.50
N PRO A 19 2.97 -2.81 -14.27
CA PRO A 19 1.77 -2.57 -15.07
C PRO A 19 1.45 -3.69 -16.04
N ASP A 20 2.48 -4.35 -16.58
CA ASP A 20 2.26 -5.46 -17.51
C ASP A 20 1.67 -6.68 -16.83
N ALA A 21 1.95 -6.87 -15.54
CA ALA A 21 1.44 -8.03 -14.81
C ALA A 21 0.06 -7.74 -14.23
N PHE A 22 -0.09 -6.60 -13.57
CA PHE A 22 -1.38 -6.24 -12.95
C PHE A 22 -1.40 -4.73 -12.76
N SER A 23 -2.21 -4.04 -13.57
CA SER A 23 -2.24 -2.59 -13.59
C SER A 23 -3.28 -2.02 -12.64
N TRP A 24 -3.13 -0.73 -12.37
CA TRP A 24 -4.12 0.02 -11.59
C TRP A 24 -5.51 -0.04 -12.25
N GLU A 25 -5.54 0.09 -13.60
CA GLU A 25 -6.80 0.01 -14.30
C GLU A 25 -7.47 -1.35 -14.12
N THR A 26 -6.67 -2.41 -14.10
CA THR A 26 -7.20 -3.74 -13.88
C THR A 26 -7.81 -3.85 -12.50
N LEU A 27 -7.11 -3.33 -11.47
CA LEU A 27 -7.67 -3.38 -10.12
C LEU A 27 -8.97 -2.61 -10.03
N LYS A 28 -9.03 -1.42 -10.65
CA LYS A 28 -10.27 -0.65 -10.64
C LYS A 28 -11.44 -1.42 -11.26
N SER A 29 -11.14 -2.23 -12.27
CA SER A 29 -12.18 -3.00 -12.94
C SER A 29 -12.78 -4.10 -12.05
N ARG A 30 -12.08 -4.47 -10.97
CA ARG A 30 -12.59 -5.47 -10.02
C ARG A 30 -13.67 -4.91 -9.10
N GLY A 31 -13.77 -3.59 -8.99
CA GLY A 31 -14.75 -2.95 -8.13
C GLY A 31 -14.59 -3.32 -6.67
N ASP A 32 -15.70 -3.43 -5.95
CA ASP A 32 -15.67 -3.71 -4.51
C ASP A 32 -15.18 -5.12 -4.19
N ARG A 33 -15.20 -6.01 -5.15
CA ARG A 33 -14.70 -7.36 -4.94
C ARG A 33 -13.19 -7.35 -4.67
N GLY A 34 -12.47 -6.43 -5.31
CA GLY A 34 -11.03 -6.34 -5.16
C GLY A 34 -10.30 -7.50 -5.78
N GLU A 35 -9.07 -7.67 -5.33
CA GLU A 35 -8.19 -8.69 -5.88
C GLU A 35 -7.27 -9.21 -4.78
N ALA A 36 -7.03 -10.53 -4.76
CA ALA A 36 -6.04 -11.10 -3.87
C ALA A 36 -4.65 -10.65 -4.34
N TRP A 37 -3.84 -10.17 -3.41
CA TRP A 37 -2.49 -9.70 -3.72
C TRP A 37 -1.52 -10.87 -3.69
N ASP A 38 -1.73 -11.81 -4.57
CA ASP A 38 -1.04 -13.10 -4.56
C ASP A 38 0.31 -13.04 -5.27
N GLY A 39 1.03 -14.14 -5.20
CA GLY A 39 2.29 -14.27 -5.91
C GLY A 39 3.48 -13.63 -5.23
N VAL A 40 3.31 -13.03 -4.04
CA VAL A 40 4.40 -12.40 -3.32
C VAL A 40 5.28 -13.49 -2.70
N ARG A 41 6.58 -13.46 -3.00
CA ARG A 41 7.51 -14.48 -2.55
C ARG A 41 8.70 -13.88 -1.83
N ASN A 42 8.41 -12.92 -0.95
CA ASN A 42 9.40 -12.27 -0.09
C ASN A 42 8.87 -12.36 1.33
N TYR A 43 9.67 -12.87 2.26
CA TYR A 43 9.19 -13.11 3.61
C TYR A 43 8.79 -11.82 4.34
N GLN A 44 9.56 -10.76 4.14
CA GLN A 44 9.22 -9.50 4.81
C GLN A 44 7.92 -8.92 4.26
N ALA A 45 7.71 -8.99 2.94
CA ALA A 45 6.47 -8.54 2.33
C ALA A 45 5.28 -9.36 2.85
N ARG A 46 5.45 -10.69 2.94
CA ARG A 46 4.40 -11.55 3.50
C ARG A 46 4.09 -11.16 4.94
N ASN A 47 5.14 -10.93 5.74
CA ASN A 47 4.94 -10.57 7.14
C ASN A 47 4.24 -9.22 7.26
N ASN A 48 4.52 -8.30 6.33
CA ASN A 48 3.80 -7.03 6.30
C ASN A 48 2.32 -7.27 6.04
N MET A 49 1.99 -8.15 5.09
CA MET A 49 0.58 -8.45 4.82
C MET A 49 -0.09 -9.11 6.02
N ARG A 50 0.63 -9.94 6.75
CA ARG A 50 0.09 -10.56 7.96
C ARG A 50 -0.26 -9.54 9.04
N ALA A 51 0.43 -8.40 9.04
CA ALA A 51 0.20 -7.35 10.02
C ALA A 51 -0.96 -6.43 9.64
N MET A 52 -1.47 -6.54 8.43
CA MET A 52 -2.54 -5.66 7.97
C MET A 52 -3.87 -6.02 8.58
N GLN A 53 -4.74 -5.01 8.68
CA GLN A 53 -6.11 -5.18 9.14
C GLN A 53 -7.06 -4.66 8.08
N VAL A 54 -8.27 -5.21 8.07
CA VAL A 54 -9.32 -4.73 7.18
C VAL A 54 -9.56 -3.25 7.46
N GLY A 55 -9.61 -2.45 6.42
CA GLY A 55 -9.75 -0.99 6.53
C GLY A 55 -8.45 -0.24 6.43
N ASP A 56 -7.30 -0.93 6.50
CA ASP A 56 -6.02 -0.28 6.25
C ASP A 56 -5.98 0.23 4.82
N LEU A 57 -5.26 1.33 4.60
CA LEU A 57 -5.13 1.91 3.28
C LEU A 57 -3.73 1.69 2.73
N GLY A 58 -3.60 1.79 1.42
CA GLY A 58 -2.30 1.65 0.80
C GLY A 58 -2.21 2.44 -0.48
N PHE A 59 -0.98 2.73 -0.89
CA PHE A 59 -0.70 3.28 -2.20
C PHE A 59 -0.54 2.14 -3.19
N PHE A 60 -1.07 2.33 -4.39
CA PHE A 60 -0.80 1.44 -5.51
C PHE A 60 0.30 2.07 -6.33
N TYR A 61 1.42 1.38 -6.44
CA TYR A 61 2.62 1.90 -7.11
C TYR A 61 2.94 1.05 -8.33
N HIS A 62 3.04 1.69 -9.50
CA HIS A 62 3.51 1.00 -10.70
C HIS A 62 5.03 0.93 -10.65
N SER A 63 5.55 -0.29 -10.53
CA SER A 63 6.99 -0.51 -10.56
C SER A 63 7.43 -0.82 -11.97
N ASN A 64 8.74 -0.79 -12.18
CA ASN A 64 9.35 -1.13 -13.46
C ASN A 64 9.10 -0.06 -14.54
N GLU A 65 7.86 0.14 -14.94
CA GLU A 65 7.49 1.20 -15.86
C GLU A 65 6.65 2.23 -15.13
N GLY A 66 6.89 3.50 -15.42
CA GLY A 66 6.19 4.61 -14.78
C GLY A 66 6.80 4.98 -13.45
N LYS A 67 7.02 4.01 -12.57
CA LYS A 67 7.61 4.22 -11.25
C LYS A 67 6.93 5.36 -10.52
N GLU A 68 5.65 5.19 -10.27
CA GLU A 68 4.85 6.26 -9.66
C GLU A 68 3.68 5.69 -8.88
N VAL A 69 3.25 6.44 -7.86
CA VAL A 69 2.05 6.14 -7.09
C VAL A 69 0.86 6.62 -7.92
N VAL A 70 -0.07 5.71 -8.22
CA VAL A 70 -1.17 6.03 -9.12
C VAL A 70 -2.55 5.91 -8.48
N GLY A 71 -2.66 5.27 -7.33
CA GLY A 71 -3.96 5.07 -6.72
C GLY A 71 -3.89 4.74 -5.25
N ILE A 72 -5.06 4.72 -4.64
CA ILE A 72 -5.24 4.35 -3.23
C ILE A 72 -6.06 3.08 -3.19
N VAL A 73 -5.63 2.14 -2.35
CA VAL A 73 -6.33 0.87 -2.13
C VAL A 73 -6.73 0.73 -0.68
N GLU A 74 -7.69 -0.14 -0.42
CA GLU A 74 -8.12 -0.49 0.93
C GLU A 74 -8.03 -2.00 1.10
N VAL A 75 -7.51 -2.45 2.24
CA VAL A 75 -7.46 -3.87 2.57
C VAL A 75 -8.88 -4.31 2.93
N VAL A 76 -9.37 -5.34 2.25
CA VAL A 76 -10.73 -5.83 2.45
C VAL A 76 -10.78 -7.25 3.00
N ALA A 77 -9.65 -7.95 3.07
CA ALA A 77 -9.59 -9.26 3.69
C ALA A 77 -8.24 -9.43 4.36
N LEU A 78 -8.25 -10.06 5.54
CA LEU A 78 -7.03 -10.35 6.28
C LEU A 78 -6.19 -11.38 5.52
N ALA A 79 -4.93 -11.50 5.90
CA ALA A 79 -4.03 -12.46 5.27
C ALA A 79 -4.64 -13.86 5.29
N HIS A 80 -4.62 -14.52 4.16
CA HIS A 80 -5.16 -15.86 3.98
C HIS A 80 -4.24 -16.62 3.02
N PRO A 81 -4.39 -17.94 2.93
CA PRO A 81 -3.47 -18.70 2.07
C PRO A 81 -3.49 -18.17 0.64
N ASP A 82 -2.28 -18.02 0.10
CA ASP A 82 -2.12 -17.56 -1.28
C ASP A 82 -2.58 -18.67 -2.22
N PRO A 83 -3.55 -18.40 -3.10
CA PRO A 83 -4.06 -19.45 -3.99
C PRO A 83 -3.03 -20.01 -4.97
N LYS A 84 -1.94 -19.30 -5.17
CA LYS A 84 -0.87 -19.79 -6.06
C LYS A 84 0.17 -20.62 -5.33
N ASP A 85 0.05 -20.74 -4.01
CA ASP A 85 1.04 -21.46 -3.21
C ASP A 85 0.53 -22.81 -2.82
N THR A 86 1.35 -23.83 -3.04
CA THR A 86 1.03 -25.21 -2.68
C THR A 86 1.74 -25.66 -1.42
N THR A 87 2.57 -24.80 -0.82
CA THR A 87 3.41 -25.20 0.33
C THR A 87 2.82 -24.80 1.67
N GLY A 88 1.87 -23.87 1.68
CA GLY A 88 1.31 -23.35 2.92
C GLY A 88 2.12 -22.27 3.58
N GLN A 89 3.22 -21.84 2.97
CA GLN A 89 4.09 -20.83 3.55
C GLN A 89 3.70 -19.40 3.20
N TRP A 90 2.93 -19.22 2.14
CA TRP A 90 2.65 -17.89 1.60
C TRP A 90 1.20 -17.51 1.81
N GLU A 91 1.01 -16.25 2.17
CA GLU A 91 -0.30 -15.67 2.40
C GLU A 91 -0.40 -14.34 1.69
N CYS A 92 -1.62 -13.89 1.47
CA CYS A 92 -1.86 -12.61 0.83
C CYS A 92 -3.12 -11.98 1.42
N VAL A 93 -3.23 -10.67 1.27
CA VAL A 93 -4.45 -9.94 1.62
C VAL A 93 -5.22 -9.66 0.34
N ASP A 94 -6.48 -9.25 0.49
CA ASP A 94 -7.25 -8.74 -0.63
C ASP A 94 -7.37 -7.23 -0.51
N VAL A 95 -7.24 -6.54 -1.63
CA VAL A 95 -7.36 -5.08 -1.66
C VAL A 95 -8.31 -4.68 -2.76
N LYS A 96 -8.95 -3.50 -2.59
CA LYS A 96 -9.77 -2.91 -3.64
C LYS A 96 -9.32 -1.49 -3.91
N ALA A 97 -9.64 -1.00 -5.11
CA ALA A 97 -9.32 0.39 -5.46
C ALA A 97 -10.26 1.34 -4.73
N VAL A 98 -9.73 2.42 -4.19
CA VAL A 98 -10.51 3.46 -3.52
C VAL A 98 -10.65 4.67 -4.42
N CYS A 99 -9.53 5.23 -4.89
CA CYS A 99 -9.57 6.39 -5.76
C CYS A 99 -8.25 6.54 -6.49
N ASP A 100 -8.28 7.26 -7.60
CA ASP A 100 -7.06 7.63 -8.32
C ASP A 100 -6.27 8.65 -7.53
N VAL A 101 -4.95 8.67 -7.76
CA VAL A 101 -4.11 9.79 -7.37
C VAL A 101 -4.12 10.76 -8.56
N PRO A 102 -4.79 11.93 -8.42
CA PRO A 102 -4.98 12.81 -9.58
C PRO A 102 -3.68 13.23 -10.27
N LYS A 103 -2.63 13.37 -9.46
CA LYS A 103 -1.32 13.75 -9.98
C LYS A 103 -0.34 12.67 -9.51
N PRO A 104 -0.08 11.66 -10.33
CA PRO A 104 0.78 10.56 -9.89
C PRO A 104 2.10 11.07 -9.31
N VAL A 105 2.52 10.47 -8.22
CA VAL A 105 3.74 10.86 -7.52
C VAL A 105 4.86 9.93 -7.94
N THR A 106 5.86 10.47 -8.61
CA THR A 106 6.93 9.65 -9.17
C THR A 106 7.98 9.32 -8.13
N LEU A 107 8.69 8.21 -8.37
CA LEU A 107 9.82 7.85 -7.52
C LEU A 107 10.88 8.96 -7.52
N ALA A 108 11.11 9.59 -8.67
CA ALA A 108 12.08 10.69 -8.75
C ALA A 108 11.69 11.83 -7.80
N GLU A 109 10.41 12.18 -7.75
CA GLU A 109 9.94 13.22 -6.84
C GLU A 109 10.14 12.81 -5.37
N VAL A 110 9.85 11.55 -5.08
CA VAL A 110 10.02 11.04 -3.71
C VAL A 110 11.49 11.11 -3.30
N LYS A 111 12.39 10.73 -4.19
CA LYS A 111 13.82 10.70 -3.88
C LYS A 111 14.40 12.08 -3.58
N VAL A 112 13.85 13.14 -4.18
CA VAL A 112 14.37 14.49 -3.96
C VAL A 112 13.62 15.24 -2.86
N THR A 113 12.69 14.59 -2.19
CA THR A 113 11.92 15.17 -1.10
C THR A 113 12.58 14.75 0.22
N PRO A 114 13.24 15.69 0.93
CA PRO A 114 14.00 15.31 2.14
C PRO A 114 13.18 14.58 3.18
N GLU A 115 11.93 14.96 3.34
CA GLU A 115 11.06 14.34 4.35
C GLU A 115 10.76 12.88 4.04
N LEU A 116 11.01 12.43 2.82
CA LEU A 116 10.74 11.06 2.40
C LEU A 116 12.02 10.24 2.24
N ALA A 117 13.15 10.77 2.69
CA ALA A 117 14.44 10.13 2.46
C ALA A 117 14.54 8.74 3.10
N LYS A 118 13.83 8.52 4.19
CA LYS A 118 13.88 7.25 4.92
C LYS A 118 12.71 6.33 4.59
N MET A 119 11.85 6.74 3.69
CA MET A 119 10.70 5.92 3.29
C MET A 119 11.18 4.61 2.68
N SER A 120 10.46 3.52 2.96
CA SER A 120 10.83 2.20 2.45
C SER A 120 10.92 2.18 0.92
N LEU A 121 10.10 2.98 0.25
CA LEU A 121 10.15 3.07 -1.21
C LEU A 121 11.55 3.47 -1.70
N VAL A 122 12.24 4.30 -0.93
CA VAL A 122 13.59 4.75 -1.26
C VAL A 122 14.66 3.79 -0.74
N THR A 123 14.49 3.31 0.49
CA THR A 123 15.54 2.55 1.18
C THR A 123 15.43 1.05 0.99
N SER A 124 14.27 0.52 0.62
CA SER A 124 14.03 -0.91 0.47
C SER A 124 13.41 -1.17 -0.89
N MET A 125 14.18 -0.91 -1.93
CA MET A 125 13.66 -0.89 -3.29
C MET A 125 13.10 -2.22 -3.77
N ARG A 126 13.55 -3.33 -3.19
CA ARG A 126 13.09 -4.65 -3.62
C ARG A 126 11.90 -5.16 -2.84
N LEU A 127 11.50 -4.45 -1.80
CA LEU A 127 10.37 -4.87 -0.98
C LEU A 127 9.07 -4.46 -1.66
N SER A 128 8.27 -5.43 -2.06
CA SER A 128 7.09 -5.18 -2.88
C SER A 128 5.85 -4.77 -2.09
N VAL A 129 5.82 -5.06 -0.79
CA VAL A 129 4.73 -4.64 0.09
C VAL A 129 5.41 -3.98 1.28
N GLN A 130 5.18 -2.69 1.45
CA GLN A 130 5.96 -1.86 2.37
C GLN A 130 5.08 -1.12 3.36
N PRO A 131 5.61 -0.88 4.57
CA PRO A 131 4.92 0.00 5.50
C PRO A 131 5.14 1.46 5.10
N VAL A 132 4.16 2.30 5.42
CA VAL A 132 4.21 3.74 5.18
C VAL A 132 3.83 4.42 6.49
N THR A 133 4.65 5.37 6.93
CA THR A 133 4.31 6.10 8.15
C THR A 133 3.22 7.11 7.88
N GLY A 134 2.57 7.60 8.95
CA GLY A 134 1.52 8.60 8.80
C GLY A 134 2.01 9.86 8.12
N ASP A 135 3.22 10.31 8.48
CA ASP A 135 3.78 11.52 7.88
C ASP A 135 4.07 11.33 6.40
N GLU A 136 4.63 10.18 6.04
CA GLU A 136 4.90 9.87 4.65
C GLU A 136 3.60 9.81 3.85
N TRP A 137 2.59 9.20 4.43
CA TRP A 137 1.28 9.09 3.79
C TRP A 137 0.71 10.47 3.49
N GLU A 138 0.69 11.36 4.51
CA GLU A 138 0.12 12.67 4.34
C GLU A 138 0.84 13.47 3.26
N LEU A 139 2.15 13.41 3.27
CA LEU A 139 2.93 14.19 2.32
C LEU A 139 2.69 13.71 0.89
N ILE A 140 2.72 12.41 0.68
CA ILE A 140 2.52 11.86 -0.67
C ILE A 140 1.11 12.13 -1.14
N CYS A 141 0.10 12.03 -0.27
CA CYS A 141 -1.27 12.38 -0.65
C CYS A 141 -1.33 13.82 -1.13
N LYS A 142 -0.72 14.74 -0.40
CA LYS A 142 -0.73 16.15 -0.80
C LYS A 142 -0.01 16.36 -2.11
N MET A 143 1.14 15.69 -2.30
CA MET A 143 1.86 15.78 -3.56
C MET A 143 1.01 15.30 -4.73
N GLY A 144 0.18 14.31 -4.47
CA GLY A 144 -0.69 13.72 -5.50
C GLY A 144 -2.00 14.44 -5.71
N GLY A 145 -2.25 15.50 -4.97
CA GLY A 145 -3.49 16.25 -5.11
C GLY A 145 -4.65 15.70 -4.31
N LEU A 146 -4.37 14.92 -3.26
CA LEU A 146 -5.40 14.34 -2.40
C LEU A 146 -5.39 15.00 -1.03
N ASP A 147 -6.54 14.98 -0.37
CA ASP A 147 -6.65 15.48 1.00
C ASP A 147 -6.50 14.28 1.96
N PRO A 148 -5.38 14.19 2.67
CA PRO A 148 -5.15 13.03 3.55
C PRO A 148 -6.16 12.93 4.68
N ARG A 149 -6.84 14.04 5.03
CA ARG A 149 -7.85 13.98 6.08
C ARG A 149 -9.05 13.15 5.68
N LYS A 150 -9.27 12.94 4.38
CA LYS A 150 -10.36 12.14 3.86
C LYS A 150 -9.95 10.69 3.61
N LEU A 151 -8.67 10.37 3.80
CA LEU A 151 -8.13 9.07 3.47
C LEU A 151 -7.47 8.47 4.71
N LYS A 152 -8.30 8.06 5.66
CA LYS A 152 -7.81 7.48 6.91
C LYS A 152 -8.25 6.02 7.00
N PRO A 153 -7.38 5.16 7.51
CA PRO A 153 -7.77 3.77 7.72
C PRO A 153 -8.98 3.68 8.63
N ARG A 154 -9.93 2.82 8.27
CA ARG A 154 -11.14 2.72 9.06
C ARG A 154 -10.88 2.19 10.45
N GLY A 155 -9.87 1.35 10.60
CA GLY A 155 -9.54 0.80 11.89
C GLY A 155 -9.12 1.82 12.93
N THR A 156 -8.66 3.00 12.50
CA THR A 156 -8.22 4.03 13.42
C THR A 156 -9.36 4.90 13.93
N LYS A 157 -10.54 4.72 13.39
CA LYS A 157 -11.67 5.54 13.77
C LYS A 157 -12.39 5.05 15.00
N SER A 158 -12.12 3.88 15.41
CA SER A 158 -12.86 3.28 16.51
C SER A 158 -12.59 3.91 17.84
N ALA A 159 -11.67 4.82 17.89
CA ALA A 159 -11.38 5.50 19.13
C ALA A 159 -12.55 6.29 19.65
#